data_d7e411f9d45f1f9d089457b84e38f88a
#
_entry.id   d7e411f9d45f1f9d089457b84e38f88a
#
_cell.length_a   1.000
_cell.length_b   1.000
_cell.length_c   1.000
_cell.angle_alpha   90.00
_cell.angle_beta   90.00
_cell.angle_gamma   90.00
#
_symmetry.space_group_name_H-M   'P 1'
#
loop_
_entity.id
_entity.type
_entity.pdbx_description
1 polymer ?
#
loop_
_entity_poly.entity_id
_entity_poly.type
_entity_poly.pdbx_seq_one_letter_code
_entity_poly.pdbx_strand_id
1 'polypeptide(L)'
;MDRLYKNLEDLLSQKIELYEVFIQLLKAERTCVSKYSYDSLQDIIVKKESKVMQMQALENSRSCLMKKIAEKLKVNQSSLTLKKLTQLKNNPYRKNLAKCRLSLLSQIKEVNEWSTKVKKLMDHSSLSLKKSVAFIHSADEK
;
A
#
# COMPACT_ATOMS: atom_id res chain seq x y z
N MET A 1 -17.60 -20.88 10.35
CA MET A 1 -17.14 -20.31 9.06
C MET A 1 -17.59 -18.87 8.83
N ASP A 2 -18.85 -18.56 9.10
CA ASP A 2 -19.34 -17.20 8.86
C ASP A 2 -18.57 -16.14 9.64
N ARG A 3 -18.19 -16.44 10.90
CA ARG A 3 -17.37 -15.54 11.70
C ARG A 3 -16.01 -15.28 11.08
N LEU A 4 -15.36 -16.30 10.51
CA LEU A 4 -14.07 -16.16 9.84
C LEU A 4 -14.19 -15.29 8.59
N TYR A 5 -15.23 -15.52 7.78
CA TYR A 5 -15.47 -14.67 6.60
C TYR A 5 -15.79 -13.23 6.98
N LYS A 6 -16.57 -13.02 8.04
CA LYS A 6 -16.88 -11.68 8.53
C LYS A 6 -15.62 -10.97 9.01
N ASN A 7 -14.77 -11.67 9.75
CA ASN A 7 -13.50 -11.12 10.21
C ASN A 7 -12.58 -10.76 9.04
N LEU A 8 -12.58 -11.59 7.99
CA LEU A 8 -11.81 -11.31 6.78
C LEU A 8 -12.35 -10.07 6.06
N GLU A 9 -13.67 -9.95 5.93
CA GLU A 9 -14.29 -8.76 5.35
C GLU A 9 -13.93 -7.50 6.11
N ASP A 10 -14.02 -7.52 7.45
CA ASP A 10 -13.67 -6.39 8.30
C ASP A 10 -12.20 -6.00 8.14
N LEU A 11 -11.32 -6.98 8.08
CA LEU A 11 -9.89 -6.76 7.88
C LEU A 11 -9.60 -6.15 6.50
N LEU A 12 -10.26 -6.64 5.46
CA LEU A 12 -10.10 -6.07 4.11
C LEU A 12 -10.64 -4.65 4.03
N SER A 13 -11.73 -4.34 4.74
CA SER A 13 -12.25 -2.98 4.83
C SER A 13 -11.26 -2.04 5.51
N GLN A 14 -10.61 -2.47 6.58
CA GLN A 14 -9.54 -1.71 7.23
C GLN A 14 -8.37 -1.47 6.29
N LYS A 15 -8.01 -2.48 5.51
CA LYS A 15 -6.93 -2.39 4.54
C LYS A 15 -7.26 -1.38 3.43
N ILE A 16 -8.51 -1.37 2.97
CA ILE A 16 -8.99 -0.40 1.96
C ILE A 16 -8.87 1.02 2.50
N GLU A 17 -9.30 1.27 3.74
CA GLU A 17 -9.18 2.59 4.38
C GLU A 17 -7.71 3.01 4.50
N LEU A 18 -6.86 2.09 4.90
CA LEU A 18 -5.43 2.35 5.07
C LEU A 18 -4.76 2.70 3.74
N TYR A 19 -5.08 1.98 2.66
CA TYR A 19 -4.57 2.29 1.33
C TYR A 19 -5.05 3.66 0.84
N GLU A 20 -6.28 4.04 1.14
CA GLU A 20 -6.79 5.36 0.78
C GLU A 20 -5.98 6.48 1.44
N VAL A 21 -5.69 6.34 2.73
CA VAL A 21 -4.83 7.28 3.46
C VAL A 21 -3.42 7.32 2.85
N PHE A 22 -2.88 6.14 2.53
CA PHE A 22 -1.54 6.04 1.92
C PHE A 22 -1.47 6.73 0.56
N ILE A 23 -2.50 6.58 -0.27
CA ILE A 23 -2.61 7.25 -1.57
C ILE A 23 -2.62 8.78 -1.37
N GLN A 24 -3.37 9.28 -0.39
CA GLN A 24 -3.38 10.72 -0.09
C GLN A 24 -2.00 11.21 0.36
N LEU A 25 -1.27 10.42 1.14
CA LEU A 25 0.11 10.74 1.53
C LEU A 25 1.06 10.78 0.32
N LEU A 26 0.90 9.87 -0.64
CA LEU A 26 1.69 9.88 -1.87
C LEU A 26 1.43 11.13 -2.70
N LYS A 27 0.17 11.56 -2.80
CA LYS A 27 -0.21 12.79 -3.50
C LYS A 27 0.40 14.01 -2.82
N ALA A 28 0.34 14.07 -1.49
CA ALA A 28 0.93 15.14 -0.70
C ALA A 28 2.46 15.15 -0.84
N GLU A 29 3.08 13.97 -0.84
CA GLU A 29 4.54 13.82 -1.04
C GLU A 29 4.96 14.40 -2.39
N ARG A 30 4.24 14.08 -3.46
CA ARG A 30 4.51 14.64 -4.78
C ARG A 30 4.46 16.17 -4.77
N THR A 31 3.46 16.74 -4.11
CA THR A 31 3.33 18.20 -3.98
C THR A 31 4.52 18.80 -3.22
N CYS A 32 4.93 18.18 -2.11
CA CYS A 32 6.08 18.63 -1.32
C CYS A 32 7.38 18.58 -2.11
N VAL A 33 7.62 17.52 -2.86
CA VAL A 33 8.81 17.37 -3.70
C VAL A 33 8.82 18.46 -4.79
N SER A 34 7.68 18.70 -5.43
CA SER A 34 7.54 19.74 -6.47
C SER A 34 7.81 21.13 -5.95
N LYS A 35 7.45 21.42 -4.69
CA LYS A 35 7.60 22.72 -4.05
C LYS A 35 8.87 22.86 -3.21
N TYR A 36 9.71 21.82 -3.16
CA TYR A 36 10.92 21.77 -2.32
C TYR A 36 10.64 22.03 -0.84
N SER A 37 9.48 21.57 -0.34
CA SER A 37 9.07 21.72 1.07
C SER A 37 9.62 20.56 1.92
N TYR A 38 10.88 20.63 2.32
CA TYR A 38 11.58 19.52 2.99
C TYR A 38 10.99 19.15 4.35
N ASP A 39 10.61 20.13 5.17
CA ASP A 39 10.04 19.86 6.50
C ASP A 39 8.70 19.11 6.38
N SER A 40 7.83 19.58 5.48
CA SER A 40 6.56 18.90 5.20
C SER A 40 6.77 17.51 4.61
N LEU A 41 7.78 17.36 3.75
CA LEU A 41 8.15 16.08 3.17
C LEU A 41 8.58 15.09 4.25
N GLN A 42 9.39 15.52 5.21
CA GLN A 42 9.84 14.66 6.32
C GLN A 42 8.65 14.16 7.14
N ASP A 43 7.70 15.02 7.45
CA ASP A 43 6.47 14.64 8.17
C ASP A 43 5.67 13.58 7.40
N ILE A 44 5.57 13.74 6.09
CA ILE A 44 4.86 12.80 5.21
C ILE A 44 5.57 11.44 5.19
N ILE A 45 6.90 11.44 5.11
CA ILE A 45 7.70 10.20 5.13
C ILE A 45 7.46 9.44 6.43
N VAL A 46 7.47 10.11 7.57
CA VAL A 46 7.20 9.50 8.88
C VAL A 46 5.79 8.89 8.92
N LYS A 47 4.79 9.61 8.41
CA LYS A 47 3.41 9.12 8.32
C LYS A 47 3.30 7.91 7.41
N LYS A 48 4.00 7.91 6.27
CA LYS A 48 4.02 6.77 5.34
C LYS A 48 4.61 5.53 6.02
N GLU A 49 5.73 5.68 6.72
CA GLU A 49 6.36 4.58 7.46
C GLU A 49 5.39 3.98 8.48
N SER A 50 4.68 4.81 9.23
CA SER A 50 3.64 4.37 10.17
C SER A 50 2.54 3.57 9.47
N LYS A 51 2.09 4.03 8.31
CA LYS A 51 1.05 3.33 7.53
C LYS A 51 1.55 2.00 6.98
N VAL A 52 2.80 1.92 6.54
CA VAL A 52 3.42 0.67 6.09
C VAL A 52 3.48 -0.34 7.23
N MET A 53 3.82 0.08 8.44
CA MET A 53 3.80 -0.79 9.62
C MET A 53 2.39 -1.31 9.93
N GLN A 54 1.38 -0.46 9.80
CA GLN A 54 -0.02 -0.86 9.96
C GLN A 54 -0.45 -1.85 8.88
N MET A 55 -0.04 -1.65 7.63
CA MET A 55 -0.29 -2.58 6.52
C MET A 55 0.35 -3.95 6.80
N GLN A 56 1.57 -3.96 7.34
CA GLN A 56 2.26 -5.18 7.69
C GLN A 56 1.51 -5.95 8.79
N ALA A 57 1.00 -5.25 9.80
CA ALA A 57 0.20 -5.85 10.86
C ALA A 57 -1.10 -6.47 10.31
N LEU A 58 -1.77 -5.77 9.40
CA LEU A 58 -2.97 -6.27 8.74
C LEU A 58 -2.67 -7.51 7.87
N GLU A 59 -1.54 -7.52 7.17
CA GLU A 59 -1.11 -8.65 6.35
C GLU A 59 -0.83 -9.88 7.21
N ASN A 60 -0.20 -9.70 8.38
CA ASN A 60 0.03 -10.79 9.33
C ASN A 60 -1.31 -11.35 9.85
N SER A 61 -2.26 -10.48 10.17
CA SER A 61 -3.59 -10.89 10.60
C SER A 61 -4.34 -11.62 9.49
N ARG A 62 -4.22 -11.14 8.24
CA ARG A 62 -4.83 -11.80 7.07
C ARG A 62 -4.26 -13.21 6.89
N SER A 63 -2.95 -13.36 6.98
CA SER A 63 -2.29 -14.65 6.85
C SER A 63 -2.78 -15.64 7.91
N CYS A 64 -2.87 -15.22 9.16
CA CYS A 64 -3.42 -16.06 10.24
C CYS A 64 -4.88 -16.46 9.98
N LEU A 65 -5.68 -15.52 9.50
CA LEU A 65 -7.09 -15.75 9.21
C LEU A 65 -7.28 -16.71 8.03
N MET A 66 -6.49 -16.52 6.97
CA MET A 66 -6.50 -17.41 5.81
C MET A 66 -6.09 -18.84 6.19
N LYS A 67 -5.14 -18.99 7.11
CA LYS A 67 -4.74 -20.28 7.64
C LYS A 67 -5.92 -20.97 8.34
N LYS A 68 -6.64 -20.25 9.19
CA LYS A 68 -7.84 -20.77 9.88
C LYS A 68 -8.93 -21.17 8.90
N ILE A 69 -9.16 -20.37 7.88
CA ILE A 69 -10.14 -20.65 6.83
C ILE A 69 -9.75 -21.93 6.05
N ALA A 70 -8.47 -22.04 5.68
CA ALA A 70 -7.95 -23.20 4.97
C ALA A 70 -8.12 -24.49 5.80
N GLU A 71 -7.86 -24.41 7.11
CA GLU A 71 -8.07 -25.55 8.01
C GLU A 71 -9.54 -25.98 8.05
N LYS A 72 -10.46 -25.02 8.11
CA LYS A 72 -11.91 -25.31 8.10
C LYS A 72 -12.38 -25.89 6.78
N LEU A 73 -11.83 -25.43 5.66
CA LEU A 73 -12.16 -25.94 4.33
C LEU A 73 -11.39 -27.22 3.98
N LYS A 74 -10.43 -27.63 4.82
CA LYS A 74 -9.58 -28.81 4.59
C LYS A 74 -8.80 -28.71 3.27
N VAL A 75 -8.26 -27.53 2.99
CA VAL A 75 -7.44 -27.27 1.81
C VAL A 75 -6.07 -26.75 2.25
N ASN A 76 -5.10 -26.79 1.34
CA ASN A 76 -3.78 -26.26 1.60
C ASN A 76 -3.82 -24.72 1.58
N GLN A 77 -3.27 -24.08 2.61
CA GLN A 77 -3.21 -22.62 2.71
C GLN A 77 -2.52 -21.99 1.50
N SER A 78 -1.45 -22.60 1.00
CA SER A 78 -0.70 -22.07 -0.14
C SER A 78 -1.51 -22.00 -1.44
N SER A 79 -2.54 -22.83 -1.56
CA SER A 79 -3.43 -22.85 -2.73
C SER A 79 -4.68 -22.01 -2.55
N LEU A 80 -4.93 -21.49 -1.34
CA LEU A 80 -6.12 -20.69 -1.04
C LEU A 80 -5.84 -19.22 -1.28
N THR A 81 -6.62 -18.60 -2.16
CA THR A 81 -6.54 -17.17 -2.48
C THR A 81 -7.88 -16.50 -2.19
N LEU A 82 -7.86 -15.18 -2.05
CA LEU A 82 -9.09 -14.39 -1.90
C LEU A 82 -10.03 -14.62 -3.10
N LYS A 83 -9.47 -14.69 -4.30
CA LYS A 83 -10.24 -14.95 -5.53
C LYS A 83 -10.99 -16.29 -5.42
N LYS A 84 -10.34 -17.33 -4.92
CA LYS A 84 -10.97 -18.65 -4.73
C LYS A 84 -12.10 -18.57 -3.72
N LEU A 85 -11.95 -17.82 -2.64
CA LEU A 85 -13.02 -17.61 -1.65
C LEU A 85 -14.25 -16.94 -2.26
N THR A 86 -14.06 -16.03 -3.20
CA THR A 86 -15.17 -15.34 -3.87
C THR A 86 -15.91 -16.25 -4.86
N GLN A 87 -15.31 -17.38 -5.23
CA GLN A 87 -15.89 -18.36 -6.14
C GLN A 87 -16.63 -19.49 -5.43
N LEU A 88 -16.55 -19.58 -4.11
CA LEU A 88 -17.21 -20.60 -3.33
C LEU A 88 -18.71 -20.29 -3.19
N LYS A 89 -19.57 -21.16 -3.71
CA LYS A 89 -21.03 -20.99 -3.68
C LYS A 89 -21.59 -20.95 -2.25
N ASN A 90 -20.95 -21.64 -1.31
CA ASN A 90 -21.38 -21.75 0.08
C ASN A 90 -20.94 -20.55 0.93
N ASN A 91 -20.21 -19.61 0.37
CA ASN A 91 -19.73 -18.43 1.08
C ASN A 91 -20.75 -17.29 0.99
N PRO A 92 -21.49 -16.98 2.09
CA PRO A 92 -22.46 -15.89 2.05
C PRO A 92 -21.82 -14.52 1.89
N TYR A 93 -20.52 -14.40 2.17
CA TYR A 93 -19.76 -13.15 2.06
C TYR A 93 -19.06 -12.99 0.70
N ARG A 94 -19.25 -13.92 -0.22
CA ARG A 94 -18.53 -13.94 -1.51
C ARG A 94 -18.65 -12.64 -2.30
N LYS A 95 -19.82 -12.02 -2.33
CA LYS A 95 -20.06 -10.77 -3.06
C LYS A 95 -19.30 -9.62 -2.42
N ASN A 96 -19.36 -9.51 -1.09
CA ASN A 96 -18.65 -8.47 -0.36
C ASN A 96 -17.13 -8.64 -0.46
N LEU A 97 -16.63 -9.87 -0.35
CA LEU A 97 -15.22 -10.19 -0.52
C LEU A 97 -14.75 -9.88 -1.95
N ALA A 98 -15.56 -10.21 -2.96
CA ALA A 98 -15.25 -9.87 -4.35
C ALA A 98 -15.14 -8.35 -4.55
N LYS A 99 -16.05 -7.60 -3.98
CA LYS A 99 -16.05 -6.14 -4.04
C LYS A 99 -14.79 -5.57 -3.36
N CYS A 100 -14.43 -6.05 -2.19
CA CYS A 100 -13.21 -5.68 -1.49
C CYS A 100 -11.97 -5.98 -2.33
N ARG A 101 -11.93 -7.17 -2.94
CA ARG A 101 -10.82 -7.59 -3.79
C ARG A 101 -10.62 -6.62 -4.98
N LEU A 102 -11.69 -6.26 -5.66
CA LEU A 102 -11.63 -5.33 -6.78
C LEU A 102 -11.17 -3.94 -6.34
N SER A 103 -11.67 -3.45 -5.21
CA SER A 103 -11.24 -2.18 -4.62
C SER A 103 -9.75 -2.19 -4.30
N LEU A 104 -9.25 -3.26 -3.67
CA LEU A 104 -7.83 -3.41 -3.34
C LEU A 104 -6.94 -3.47 -4.58
N LEU A 105 -7.36 -4.20 -5.62
CA LEU A 105 -6.62 -4.27 -6.88
C LEU A 105 -6.50 -2.89 -7.53
N SER A 106 -7.60 -2.12 -7.54
CA SER A 106 -7.60 -0.75 -8.05
C SER A 106 -6.67 0.15 -7.23
N GLN A 107 -6.70 0.04 -5.91
CA GLN A 107 -5.83 0.82 -5.02
C GLN A 107 -4.36 0.47 -5.18
N ILE A 108 -4.02 -0.82 -5.32
CA ILE A 108 -2.63 -1.25 -5.55
C ILE A 108 -2.09 -0.64 -6.85
N LYS A 109 -2.91 -0.65 -7.90
CA LYS A 109 -2.55 0.00 -9.16
C LYS A 109 -2.29 1.49 -8.97
N GLU A 110 -3.16 2.18 -8.25
CA GLU A 110 -3.04 3.61 -7.97
C GLU A 110 -1.81 3.92 -7.11
N VAL A 111 -1.53 3.11 -6.08
CA VAL A 111 -0.32 3.23 -5.26
C VAL A 111 0.94 3.11 -6.13
N ASN A 112 0.98 2.13 -7.02
CA ASN A 112 2.12 1.92 -7.91
C ASN A 112 2.31 3.11 -8.86
N GLU A 113 1.24 3.65 -9.41
CA GLU A 113 1.27 4.82 -10.29
C GLU A 113 1.81 6.06 -9.56
N TRP A 114 1.28 6.36 -8.37
CA TRP A 114 1.74 7.51 -7.57
C TRP A 114 3.15 7.33 -7.04
N SER A 115 3.51 6.13 -6.60
CA SER A 115 4.88 5.82 -6.13
C SER A 115 5.90 6.04 -7.25
N THR A 116 5.57 5.63 -8.46
CA THR A 116 6.43 5.85 -9.64
C THR A 116 6.60 7.34 -9.93
N LYS A 117 5.52 8.12 -9.86
CA LYS A 117 5.56 9.58 -10.09
C LYS A 117 6.44 10.28 -9.04
N VAL A 118 6.26 9.92 -7.77
CA VAL A 118 7.06 10.49 -6.66
C VAL A 118 8.53 10.12 -6.83
N LYS A 119 8.82 8.86 -7.13
CA LYS A 119 10.20 8.40 -7.34
C LYS A 119 10.89 9.16 -8.48
N LYS A 120 10.21 9.35 -9.59
CA LYS A 120 10.74 10.10 -10.73
C LYS A 120 11.06 11.54 -10.36
N LEU A 121 10.18 12.19 -9.60
CA LEU A 121 10.41 13.55 -9.12
C LEU A 121 11.59 13.63 -8.16
N MET A 122 11.71 12.68 -7.22
CA MET A 122 12.82 12.62 -6.28
C MET A 122 14.15 12.36 -7.00
N ASP A 123 14.19 11.43 -7.95
CA ASP A 123 15.37 11.14 -8.74
C ASP A 123 15.82 12.37 -9.55
N HIS A 124 14.86 13.07 -10.15
CA HIS A 124 15.13 14.29 -10.89
C HIS A 124 15.67 15.40 -9.97
N SER A 125 15.07 15.60 -8.81
CA SER A 125 15.50 16.58 -7.82
C SER A 125 16.90 16.26 -7.28
N SER A 126 17.18 14.99 -6.98
CA SER A 126 18.51 14.53 -6.56
C SER A 126 19.56 14.78 -7.62
N LEU A 127 19.24 14.49 -8.89
CA LEU A 127 20.15 14.73 -10.00
C LEU A 127 20.44 16.20 -10.17
N SER A 128 19.41 17.06 -10.09
CA SER A 128 19.58 18.52 -10.15
C SER A 128 20.46 19.04 -9.03
N LEU A 129 20.28 18.53 -7.81
CA LEU A 129 21.11 18.91 -6.67
C LEU A 129 22.56 18.47 -6.86
N LYS A 130 22.80 17.24 -7.33
CA LYS A 130 24.13 16.73 -7.62
C LYS A 130 24.85 17.57 -8.67
N LYS A 131 24.15 17.96 -9.72
CA LYS A 131 24.71 18.85 -10.76
C LYS A 131 25.08 20.22 -10.19
N SER A 132 24.24 20.78 -9.32
CA SER A 132 24.51 22.06 -8.66
C SER A 132 25.73 21.98 -7.75
N VAL A 133 25.86 20.92 -6.96
CA VAL A 133 27.03 20.69 -6.09
C VAL A 133 28.30 20.55 -6.91
N ALA A 134 28.26 19.74 -7.99
CA ALA A 134 29.39 19.56 -8.90
C ALA A 134 29.84 20.90 -9.52
N PHE A 135 28.90 21.74 -9.92
CA PHE A 135 29.18 23.06 -10.48
C PHE A 135 29.85 23.94 -9.43
N ILE A 136 29.39 24.00 -8.19
CA ILE A 136 29.96 24.76 -7.09
C ILE A 136 31.41 24.31 -6.84
N HIS A 137 31.66 22.97 -6.77
CA HIS A 137 33.00 22.43 -6.59
C HIS A 137 33.93 22.84 -7.72
N SER A 138 33.50 22.76 -8.96
CA SER A 138 34.28 23.19 -10.11
C SER A 138 34.65 24.69 -10.04
N ALA A 139 33.74 25.51 -9.56
CA ALA A 139 33.98 26.96 -9.37
C ALA A 139 35.01 27.24 -8.28
N ASP A 140 34.94 26.47 -7.16
CA ASP A 140 35.87 26.62 -6.03
C ASP A 140 37.30 26.17 -6.35
N GLU A 141 37.47 25.23 -7.26
CA GLU A 141 38.78 24.73 -7.69
C GLU A 141 39.51 25.66 -8.64
N LYS A 142 38.84 26.64 -9.17
CA LYS A 142 39.42 27.66 -10.04
C LYS A 142 39.89 28.88 -9.28
#